data_b33b2ad05043dbdf9b235079801f4e14
#
_entry.id   b33b2ad05043dbdf9b235079801f4e14
#
_cell.length_a   1.000
_cell.length_b   1.000
_cell.length_c   1.000
_cell.angle_alpha   90.00
_cell.angle_beta   90.00
_cell.angle_gamma   90.00
#
_symmetry.space_group_name_H-M   'P 1'
#
loop_
_entity.id
_entity.type
_entity.pdbx_description
1 polymer ?
#
loop_
_entity_poly.entity_id
_entity_poly.type
_entity_poly.pdbx_seq_one_letter_code
_entity_poly.pdbx_strand_id
1 'polypeptide(L)'
;GYDGVDFDHECSSGDLFNKSVNMTTLLREMRANLGEDKLICVDGYIEKITEEGWKYANYAIAQAYGTTAPSSLQYRFNTVSKHISPERFIVTENFESLWSTGGAGYKDPELGTIPSLLGMARWQPEEITEKQHKGGIGSYHMEYEYNHTDVEYKYLREAIQIMNPAKK
;
A
#
# COMPACT_ATOMS: atom_id res chain seq x y z
N GLY A 1 14.43 19.18 4.25
CA GLY A 1 14.21 18.03 5.14
C GLY A 1 13.24 17.05 4.56
N TYR A 2 13.13 15.87 5.14
CA TYR A 2 12.15 14.86 4.71
C TYR A 2 10.75 15.20 5.24
N ASP A 3 9.72 14.72 4.54
CA ASP A 3 8.31 14.93 4.91
C ASP A 3 7.82 13.89 5.93
N GLY A 4 8.60 12.83 6.16
CA GLY A 4 8.25 11.78 7.10
C GLY A 4 9.17 10.57 7.03
N VAL A 5 8.68 9.46 7.57
CA VAL A 5 9.35 8.16 7.61
C VAL A 5 8.39 7.10 7.12
N ASP A 6 8.88 6.20 6.28
CA ASP A 6 8.24 4.93 5.97
C ASP A 6 9.01 3.82 6.70
N PHE A 7 8.32 3.08 7.54
CA PHE A 7 8.90 2.00 8.34
C PHE A 7 8.52 0.66 7.74
N ASP A 8 9.47 0.02 7.07
CA ASP A 8 9.33 -1.33 6.54
C ASP A 8 9.40 -2.37 7.66
N HIS A 9 8.23 -2.85 8.08
CA HIS A 9 8.05 -3.79 9.20
C HIS A 9 8.04 -5.23 8.68
N GLU A 10 9.22 -5.79 8.47
CA GLU A 10 9.41 -7.18 8.05
C GLU A 10 10.11 -8.04 9.13
N CYS A 11 9.93 -7.69 10.40
CA CYS A 11 10.62 -8.34 11.51
C CYS A 11 10.22 -9.81 11.66
N SER A 12 11.22 -10.68 11.76
CA SER A 12 11.03 -12.10 12.00
C SER A 12 10.55 -12.39 13.44
N SER A 13 10.17 -13.63 13.70
CA SER A 13 9.68 -14.04 15.03
C SER A 13 10.67 -13.84 16.19
N GLY A 14 11.98 -13.76 15.88
CA GLY A 14 13.04 -13.51 16.86
C GLY A 14 13.36 -12.02 17.09
N ASP A 15 12.85 -11.13 16.26
CA ASP A 15 13.18 -9.72 16.33
C ASP A 15 12.39 -9.00 17.43
N LEU A 16 13.03 -7.96 17.96
CA LEU A 16 12.46 -7.14 19.01
C LEU A 16 11.11 -6.53 18.59
N PHE A 17 11.02 -6.04 17.36
CA PHE A 17 9.84 -5.35 16.83
C PHE A 17 8.75 -6.28 16.30
N ASN A 18 8.97 -7.60 16.26
CA ASN A 18 7.88 -8.55 16.03
C ASN A 18 6.83 -8.56 17.16
N LYS A 19 7.16 -8.01 18.32
CA LYS A 19 6.21 -7.82 19.42
C LYS A 19 5.44 -6.50 19.19
N SER A 20 4.12 -6.60 19.07
CA SER A 20 3.25 -5.44 18.83
C SER A 20 3.41 -4.32 19.87
N VAL A 21 3.74 -4.64 21.13
CA VAL A 21 3.98 -3.65 22.18
C VAL A 21 5.24 -2.81 21.88
N ASN A 22 6.30 -3.43 21.36
CA ASN A 22 7.53 -2.73 21.02
C ASN A 22 7.32 -1.81 19.82
N MET A 23 6.59 -2.31 18.83
CA MET A 23 6.23 -1.52 17.63
C MET A 23 5.35 -0.33 18.01
N THR A 24 4.37 -0.52 18.89
CA THR A 24 3.54 0.57 19.42
C THR A 24 4.39 1.64 20.12
N THR A 25 5.37 1.21 20.93
CA THR A 25 6.30 2.13 21.61
C THR A 25 7.15 2.89 20.60
N LEU A 26 7.68 2.22 19.59
CA LEU A 26 8.47 2.88 18.53
C LEU A 26 7.65 3.95 17.81
N LEU A 27 6.44 3.62 17.34
CA LEU A 27 5.57 4.55 16.61
C LEU A 27 5.22 5.78 17.48
N ARG A 28 4.93 5.57 18.77
CA ARG A 28 4.68 6.66 19.71
C ARG A 28 5.89 7.59 19.85
N GLU A 29 7.09 7.04 20.06
CA GLU A 29 8.32 7.82 20.20
C GLU A 29 8.69 8.53 18.89
N MET A 30 8.47 7.88 17.74
CA MET A 30 8.65 8.52 16.43
C MET A 30 7.71 9.72 16.28
N ARG A 31 6.42 9.57 16.61
CA ARG A 31 5.44 10.68 16.56
C ARG A 31 5.83 11.82 17.49
N ALA A 32 6.23 11.51 18.71
CA ALA A 32 6.67 12.52 19.68
C ALA A 32 7.88 13.34 19.21
N ASN A 33 8.81 12.71 18.49
CA ASN A 33 10.03 13.36 18.00
C ASN A 33 9.85 14.04 16.64
N LEU A 34 9.03 13.52 15.75
CA LEU A 34 8.79 14.08 14.42
C LEU A 34 7.75 15.21 14.42
N GLY A 35 6.85 15.23 15.41
CA GLY A 35 5.73 16.17 15.46
C GLY A 35 4.56 15.71 14.58
N GLU A 36 3.44 16.43 14.66
CA GLU A 36 2.18 16.05 13.97
C GLU A 36 2.22 16.30 12.45
N ASP A 37 3.06 17.21 11.98
CA ASP A 37 3.16 17.60 10.57
C ASP A 37 3.91 16.59 9.70
N LYS A 38 4.58 15.62 10.30
CA LYS A 38 5.37 14.63 9.57
C LYS A 38 4.62 13.33 9.38
N LEU A 39 4.83 12.69 8.25
CA LEU A 39 4.21 11.41 7.94
C LEU A 39 4.96 10.25 8.61
N ILE A 40 4.22 9.31 9.14
CA ILE A 40 4.71 8.00 9.57
C ILE A 40 3.89 6.96 8.82
N CYS A 41 4.53 6.24 7.92
CA CYS A 41 3.95 5.11 7.22
C CYS A 41 4.47 3.81 7.83
N VAL A 42 3.66 2.76 7.80
CA VAL A 42 4.08 1.40 8.16
C VAL A 42 3.82 0.51 6.96
N ASP A 43 4.88 -0.10 6.46
CA ASP A 43 4.86 -1.06 5.37
C ASP A 43 5.11 -2.50 5.88
N GLY A 44 4.70 -3.52 5.14
CA GLY A 44 4.95 -4.93 5.42
C GLY A 44 3.89 -5.59 6.31
N TYR A 45 4.27 -6.02 7.51
CA TYR A 45 3.37 -6.73 8.46
C TYR A 45 2.43 -5.78 9.21
N ILE A 46 1.58 -5.09 8.47
CA ILE A 46 0.64 -4.08 8.99
C ILE A 46 -0.35 -4.68 10.00
N GLU A 47 -0.71 -5.95 9.86
CA GLU A 47 -1.61 -6.67 10.77
C GLU A 47 -1.06 -6.87 12.19
N LYS A 48 0.24 -6.65 12.39
CA LYS A 48 0.90 -6.73 13.70
C LYS A 48 0.83 -5.42 14.49
N ILE A 49 0.38 -4.34 13.87
CA ILE A 49 0.24 -3.05 14.54
C ILE A 49 -1.03 -3.04 15.39
N THR A 50 -0.90 -2.66 16.65
CA THR A 50 -2.04 -2.55 17.58
C THR A 50 -2.95 -1.38 17.21
N GLU A 51 -4.19 -1.39 17.72
CA GLU A 51 -5.09 -0.23 17.66
C GLU A 51 -4.42 1.05 18.19
N GLU A 52 -3.69 0.94 19.31
CA GLU A 52 -2.94 2.05 19.89
C GLU A 52 -1.81 2.52 18.95
N GLY A 53 -1.09 1.59 18.31
CA GLY A 53 -0.03 1.91 17.35
C GLY A 53 -0.55 2.72 16.15
N TRP A 54 -1.74 2.38 15.65
CA TRP A 54 -2.36 3.09 14.52
C TRP A 54 -2.76 4.54 14.82
N LYS A 55 -2.80 4.96 16.09
CA LYS A 55 -3.00 6.38 16.44
C LYS A 55 -1.81 7.25 16.11
N TYR A 56 -0.62 6.67 15.99
CA TYR A 56 0.64 7.38 15.75
C TYR A 56 1.10 7.34 14.30
N ALA A 57 0.61 6.39 13.49
CA ALA A 57 0.93 6.27 12.08
C ALA A 57 -0.12 6.94 11.19
N ASN A 58 0.28 7.36 9.99
CA ASN A 58 -0.60 7.99 9.00
C ASN A 58 -1.16 6.98 8.00
N TYR A 59 -0.32 6.08 7.48
CA TYR A 59 -0.68 5.15 6.43
C TYR A 59 -0.23 3.73 6.74
N ALA A 60 -1.06 2.77 6.32
CA ALA A 60 -0.71 1.36 6.21
C ALA A 60 -0.40 1.04 4.75
N ILE A 61 0.76 0.49 4.48
CA ILE A 61 1.19 0.07 3.15
C ILE A 61 1.26 -1.46 3.13
N ALA A 62 0.38 -2.08 2.37
CA ALA A 62 0.34 -3.53 2.24
C ALA A 62 1.17 -3.97 1.02
N GLN A 63 2.22 -4.73 1.25
CA GLN A 63 3.02 -5.39 0.21
C GLN A 63 2.18 -6.51 -0.44
N ALA A 64 1.32 -6.12 -1.39
CA ALA A 64 0.38 -7.02 -2.06
C ALA A 64 1.00 -7.68 -3.31
N TYR A 65 2.30 -7.94 -3.24
CA TYR A 65 3.12 -8.42 -4.34
C TYR A 65 2.54 -9.66 -5.02
N GLY A 66 2.43 -9.59 -6.35
CA GLY A 66 1.91 -10.68 -7.17
C GLY A 66 0.45 -11.04 -6.91
N THR A 67 -0.35 -10.14 -6.37
CA THR A 67 -1.78 -10.40 -6.11
C THR A 67 -2.53 -10.68 -7.41
N THR A 68 -3.43 -11.66 -7.37
CA THR A 68 -4.13 -12.14 -8.57
C THR A 68 -5.64 -11.92 -8.54
N ALA A 69 -6.19 -11.40 -7.44
CA ALA A 69 -7.63 -11.23 -7.29
C ALA A 69 -8.02 -10.15 -6.27
N PRO A 70 -9.21 -9.51 -6.42
CA PRO A 70 -9.75 -8.54 -5.48
C PRO A 70 -9.84 -9.06 -4.04
N SER A 71 -10.22 -10.33 -3.86
CA SER A 71 -10.36 -10.95 -2.54
C SER A 71 -9.06 -10.97 -1.74
N SER A 72 -7.90 -11.05 -2.40
CA SER A 72 -6.60 -10.99 -1.73
C SER A 72 -6.31 -9.60 -1.18
N LEU A 73 -6.71 -8.55 -1.89
CA LEU A 73 -6.60 -7.16 -1.43
C LEU A 73 -7.58 -6.88 -0.29
N GLN A 74 -8.82 -7.36 -0.42
CA GLN A 74 -9.84 -7.24 0.62
C GLN A 74 -9.40 -7.93 1.92
N TYR A 75 -8.84 -9.13 1.81
CA TYR A 75 -8.30 -9.84 2.98
C TYR A 75 -7.24 -9.00 3.72
N ARG A 76 -6.31 -8.37 2.99
CA ARG A 76 -5.27 -7.50 3.58
C ARG A 76 -5.89 -6.27 4.25
N PHE A 77 -6.84 -5.62 3.61
CA PHE A 77 -7.56 -4.49 4.20
C PHE A 77 -8.30 -4.89 5.47
N ASN A 78 -8.98 -6.03 5.48
CA ASN A 78 -9.75 -6.52 6.63
C ASN A 78 -8.89 -6.73 7.89
N THR A 79 -7.58 -6.94 7.74
CA THR A 79 -6.68 -7.07 8.89
C THR A 79 -6.52 -5.77 9.68
N VAL A 80 -6.77 -4.62 9.06
CA VAL A 80 -6.55 -3.29 9.64
C VAL A 80 -7.79 -2.39 9.62
N SER A 81 -8.86 -2.78 8.91
CA SER A 81 -10.06 -1.96 8.67
C SER A 81 -10.78 -1.46 9.93
N LYS A 82 -10.59 -2.16 11.07
CA LYS A 82 -11.13 -1.73 12.37
C LYS A 82 -10.36 -0.55 12.98
N HIS A 83 -9.16 -0.25 12.50
CA HIS A 83 -8.23 0.68 13.12
C HIS A 83 -7.88 1.87 12.23
N ILE A 84 -8.03 1.72 10.91
CA ILE A 84 -7.76 2.78 9.94
C ILE A 84 -8.91 2.92 8.94
N SER A 85 -9.09 4.13 8.41
CA SER A 85 -10.03 4.36 7.31
C SER A 85 -9.42 3.90 5.96
N PRO A 86 -10.25 3.65 4.94
CA PRO A 86 -9.78 3.24 3.60
C PRO A 86 -8.75 4.19 3.00
N GLU A 87 -8.89 5.50 3.24
CA GLU A 87 -8.00 6.56 2.73
C GLU A 87 -6.57 6.46 3.29
N ARG A 88 -6.38 5.69 4.36
CA ARG A 88 -5.09 5.43 4.98
C ARG A 88 -4.47 4.11 4.55
N PHE A 89 -5.12 3.37 3.64
CA PHE A 89 -4.66 2.06 3.17
C PHE A 89 -4.11 2.14 1.75
N ILE A 90 -2.84 1.75 1.58
CA ILE A 90 -2.11 1.74 0.32
C ILE A 90 -1.73 0.30 -0.01
N VAL A 91 -1.74 -0.07 -1.29
CA VAL A 91 -1.30 -1.38 -1.77
C VAL A 91 -0.14 -1.22 -2.75
N THR A 92 0.83 -2.15 -2.71
CA THR A 92 2.02 -2.07 -3.55
C THR A 92 2.30 -3.36 -4.30
N GLU A 93 2.86 -3.23 -5.51
CA GLU A 93 3.34 -4.32 -6.35
C GLU A 93 4.88 -4.38 -6.34
N ASN A 94 5.46 -5.54 -6.64
CA ASN A 94 6.89 -5.71 -6.79
C ASN A 94 7.29 -5.67 -8.28
N PHE A 95 8.06 -4.66 -8.66
CA PHE A 95 8.59 -4.47 -10.01
C PHE A 95 10.01 -5.01 -10.21
N GLU A 96 10.60 -5.67 -9.22
CA GLU A 96 11.94 -6.26 -9.37
C GLU A 96 12.01 -7.24 -10.54
N SER A 97 11.01 -8.11 -10.67
CA SER A 97 10.96 -9.12 -11.74
C SER A 97 9.78 -8.95 -12.70
N LEU A 98 8.76 -8.19 -12.35
CA LEU A 98 7.50 -8.11 -13.10
C LEU A 98 7.21 -6.71 -13.68
N TRP A 99 8.20 -5.82 -13.69
CA TRP A 99 8.04 -4.45 -14.21
C TRP A 99 7.54 -4.42 -15.66
N SER A 100 8.05 -5.33 -16.51
CA SER A 100 7.74 -5.35 -17.94
C SER A 100 6.29 -5.73 -18.26
N THR A 101 5.58 -6.35 -17.31
CA THR A 101 4.18 -6.77 -17.44
C THR A 101 3.22 -6.01 -16.52
N GLY A 102 3.73 -5.05 -15.73
CA GLY A 102 2.95 -4.31 -14.77
C GLY A 102 2.49 -5.15 -13.57
N GLY A 103 3.28 -6.17 -13.22
CA GLY A 103 2.98 -7.12 -12.16
C GLY A 103 2.47 -8.47 -12.69
N ALA A 104 1.86 -9.26 -11.81
CA ALA A 104 1.26 -10.55 -12.13
C ALA A 104 -0.09 -10.41 -12.88
N GLY A 105 -0.64 -11.53 -13.33
CA GLY A 105 -1.98 -11.55 -13.91
C GLY A 105 -3.07 -11.43 -12.83
N TYR A 106 -3.83 -10.35 -12.84
CA TYR A 106 -4.92 -10.07 -11.90
C TYR A 106 -6.28 -10.28 -12.56
N LYS A 107 -7.18 -10.97 -11.89
CA LYS A 107 -8.55 -11.26 -12.37
C LYS A 107 -9.48 -10.11 -11.99
N ASP A 108 -9.56 -9.11 -12.87
CA ASP A 108 -10.50 -8.00 -12.71
C ASP A 108 -11.92 -8.50 -13.05
N PRO A 109 -12.96 -8.18 -12.24
CA PRO A 109 -14.33 -8.66 -12.46
C PRO A 109 -14.95 -8.19 -13.78
N GLU A 110 -14.53 -7.06 -14.32
CA GLU A 110 -15.10 -6.44 -15.54
C GLU A 110 -14.21 -6.67 -16.76
N LEU A 111 -12.87 -6.59 -16.60
CA LEU A 111 -11.92 -6.57 -17.70
C LEU A 111 -11.23 -7.93 -17.95
N GLY A 112 -11.48 -8.93 -17.09
CA GLY A 112 -10.80 -10.21 -17.17
C GLY A 112 -9.37 -10.13 -16.60
N THR A 113 -8.40 -10.77 -17.27
CA THR A 113 -7.01 -10.76 -16.77
C THR A 113 -6.26 -9.52 -17.23
N ILE A 114 -5.84 -8.69 -16.28
CA ILE A 114 -5.07 -7.46 -16.48
C ILE A 114 -3.81 -7.47 -15.61
N PRO A 115 -2.83 -6.56 -15.81
CA PRO A 115 -1.70 -6.38 -14.91
C PRO A 115 -2.13 -6.10 -13.47
N SER A 116 -1.48 -6.71 -12.48
CA SER A 116 -1.89 -6.58 -11.07
C SER A 116 -1.82 -5.16 -10.54
N LEU A 117 -0.85 -4.33 -10.97
CA LEU A 117 -0.82 -2.93 -10.58
C LEU A 117 -2.08 -2.18 -11.04
N LEU A 118 -2.57 -2.45 -12.26
CA LEU A 118 -3.81 -1.84 -12.76
C LEU A 118 -5.04 -2.38 -12.03
N GLY A 119 -5.04 -3.67 -11.70
CA GLY A 119 -6.05 -4.28 -10.85
C GLY A 119 -6.10 -3.65 -9.46
N MET A 120 -4.93 -3.43 -8.85
CA MET A 120 -4.81 -2.70 -7.57
C MET A 120 -5.31 -1.26 -7.70
N ALA A 121 -5.01 -0.57 -8.81
CA ALA A 121 -5.49 0.79 -9.02
C ALA A 121 -7.02 0.86 -9.09
N ARG A 122 -7.66 -0.10 -9.76
CA ARG A 122 -9.13 -0.19 -9.89
C ARG A 122 -9.82 -0.65 -8.62
N TRP A 123 -9.20 -1.57 -7.88
CA TRP A 123 -9.80 -2.13 -6.69
C TRP A 123 -10.06 -1.07 -5.61
N GLN A 124 -11.20 -1.19 -4.93
CA GLN A 124 -11.56 -0.44 -3.74
C GLN A 124 -12.06 -1.42 -2.67
N PRO A 125 -11.87 -1.12 -1.37
CA PRO A 125 -12.48 -1.89 -0.28
C PRO A 125 -14.01 -1.97 -0.42
N GLU A 126 -14.60 -3.11 -0.04
CA GLU A 126 -16.05 -3.35 -0.18
C GLU A 126 -16.89 -2.43 0.72
N GLU A 127 -16.35 -2.00 1.85
CA GLU A 127 -17.06 -1.24 2.90
C GLU A 127 -16.84 0.27 2.79
N ILE A 128 -16.70 0.80 1.58
CA ILE A 128 -16.54 2.24 1.37
C ILE A 128 -17.84 2.92 0.93
N THR A 129 -17.98 4.20 1.28
CA THR A 129 -19.01 5.07 0.71
C THR A 129 -18.56 5.59 -0.66
N GLU A 130 -19.50 6.10 -1.46
CA GLU A 130 -19.20 6.70 -2.79
C GLU A 130 -18.15 7.83 -2.77
N LYS A 131 -17.91 8.42 -1.60
CA LYS A 131 -16.94 9.52 -1.42
C LYS A 131 -15.58 9.08 -0.91
N GLN A 132 -15.44 7.82 -0.53
CA GLN A 132 -14.20 7.27 0.01
C GLN A 132 -13.43 6.51 -1.06
N HIS A 133 -12.11 6.53 -0.96
CA HIS A 133 -11.20 5.76 -1.80
C HIS A 133 -10.10 5.18 -0.92
N LYS A 134 -9.49 4.07 -1.34
CA LYS A 134 -8.23 3.67 -0.70
C LYS A 134 -7.18 4.77 -0.85
N GLY A 135 -6.20 4.79 0.03
CA GLY A 135 -5.16 5.82 0.10
C GLY A 135 -4.28 5.90 -1.14
N GLY A 136 -4.00 4.76 -1.79
CA GLY A 136 -3.15 4.78 -2.97
C GLY A 136 -2.72 3.42 -3.47
N ILE A 137 -1.86 3.48 -4.49
CA ILE A 137 -1.08 2.36 -5.00
C ILE A 137 0.38 2.77 -5.11
N GLY A 138 1.28 1.80 -5.14
CA GLY A 138 2.70 2.02 -5.35
C GLY A 138 3.40 0.78 -5.87
N SER A 139 4.71 0.87 -5.96
CA SER A 139 5.55 -0.27 -6.33
C SER A 139 6.89 -0.26 -5.60
N TYR A 140 7.37 -1.44 -5.30
CA TYR A 140 8.76 -1.68 -4.96
C TYR A 140 9.58 -1.76 -6.25
N HIS A 141 10.75 -1.12 -6.30
CA HIS A 141 11.60 -1.02 -7.50
C HIS A 141 10.91 -0.39 -8.73
N MET A 142 10.18 0.71 -8.53
CA MET A 142 9.52 1.41 -9.63
C MET A 142 10.48 1.90 -10.71
N GLU A 143 11.76 2.09 -10.39
CA GLU A 143 12.82 2.51 -11.31
C GLU A 143 13.03 1.55 -12.47
N TYR A 144 12.72 0.26 -12.30
CA TYR A 144 12.81 -0.72 -13.41
C TYR A 144 11.82 -0.42 -14.53
N GLU A 145 10.69 0.20 -14.23
CA GLU A 145 9.70 0.55 -15.23
C GLU A 145 10.14 1.69 -16.17
N TYR A 146 11.21 2.41 -15.81
CA TYR A 146 11.87 3.36 -16.70
C TYR A 146 12.44 2.70 -17.97
N ASN A 147 12.73 1.39 -17.91
CA ASN A 147 13.30 0.64 -19.02
C ASN A 147 12.30 0.26 -20.14
N HIS A 148 11.02 0.62 -20.04
CA HIS A 148 10.10 0.44 -21.15
C HIS A 148 10.54 1.24 -22.36
N THR A 149 10.57 0.58 -23.53
CA THR A 149 11.03 1.18 -24.80
C THR A 149 9.99 2.04 -25.48
N ASP A 150 8.71 1.86 -25.15
CA ASP A 150 7.58 2.57 -25.71
C ASP A 150 7.17 3.79 -24.87
N VAL A 151 6.98 3.59 -23.57
CA VAL A 151 6.56 4.64 -22.62
C VAL A 151 7.21 4.39 -21.28
N GLU A 152 8.04 5.32 -20.80
CA GLU A 152 8.63 5.28 -19.46
C GLU A 152 7.52 5.26 -18.39
N TYR A 153 7.68 4.41 -17.37
CA TYR A 153 6.70 4.24 -16.29
C TYR A 153 5.29 3.92 -16.80
N LYS A 154 5.17 3.05 -17.78
CA LYS A 154 3.94 2.73 -18.50
C LYS A 154 2.78 2.38 -17.58
N TYR A 155 2.96 1.39 -16.72
CA TYR A 155 1.90 0.90 -15.85
C TYR A 155 1.65 1.83 -14.66
N LEU A 156 2.69 2.48 -14.12
CA LEU A 156 2.51 3.49 -13.08
C LEU A 156 1.73 4.70 -13.59
N ARG A 157 2.00 5.18 -14.80
CA ARG A 157 1.23 6.27 -15.42
C ARG A 157 -0.24 5.90 -15.60
N GLU A 158 -0.52 4.70 -16.10
CA GLU A 158 -1.87 4.21 -16.30
C GLU A 158 -2.61 4.05 -14.95
N ALA A 159 -1.94 3.47 -13.96
CA ALA A 159 -2.48 3.32 -12.61
C ALA A 159 -2.82 4.68 -11.96
N ILE A 160 -1.96 5.70 -12.13
CA ILE A 160 -2.22 7.07 -11.67
C ILE A 160 -3.48 7.64 -12.34
N GLN A 161 -3.66 7.42 -13.64
CA GLN A 161 -4.84 7.89 -14.36
C GLN A 161 -6.12 7.18 -13.92
N ILE A 162 -6.06 5.88 -13.63
CA ILE A 162 -7.18 5.12 -13.07
C ILE A 162 -7.59 5.68 -11.70
N MET A 163 -6.60 5.97 -10.84
CA MET A 163 -6.84 6.51 -9.50
C MET A 163 -7.31 7.97 -9.52
N ASN A 164 -6.92 8.74 -10.54
CA ASN A 164 -7.20 10.17 -10.66
C ASN A 164 -7.85 10.49 -12.02
N PRO A 165 -9.08 10.00 -12.28
CA PRO A 165 -9.73 10.26 -13.56
C PRO A 165 -9.96 11.75 -13.77
N ALA A 166 -9.77 12.21 -15.00
CA ALA A 166 -10.03 13.60 -15.38
C ALA A 166 -11.48 13.98 -14.98
N LYS A 167 -11.65 15.12 -14.33
CA LYS A 167 -13.00 15.64 -14.06
C LYS A 167 -13.69 15.93 -15.39
N LYS A 168 -14.84 15.33 -15.60
CA LYS A 168 -15.72 15.61 -16.74
C LYS A 168 -16.35 16.98 -16.61
#